data_e586131bab84bbd9ca76fb2119ea9194
#
_entry.id   e586131bab84bbd9ca76fb2119ea9194
#
_cell.length_a   1.000
_cell.length_b   1.000
_cell.length_c   1.000
_cell.angle_alpha   90.00
_cell.angle_beta   90.00
_cell.angle_gamma   90.00
#
_symmetry.space_group_name_H-M   'P 1'
#
loop_
_entity.id
_entity.type
_entity.pdbx_description
1 polymer ?
#
loop_
_entity_poly.entity_id
_entity_poly.type
_entity_poly.pdbx_seq_one_letter_code
_entity_poly.pdbx_strand_id
1 'polypeptide(L)'
;MSEFMPSPDLVNSGLSGLENQILEFERTWWRHAGAKESSIKELFNLTPPAYYQMLNNLIDRPAALMAQPLLVKRLLRLRDQRTASRSSTKLGFTL
;
A
#
# COMPACT_ATOMS: atom_id res chain seq x y z
N MET A 1 2.09 -24.67 21.38
CA MET A 1 1.96 -24.10 21.10
C MET A 1 2.01 -23.35 20.72
N SER A 2 1.61 -23.45 20.50
CA SER A 2 1.43 -22.70 19.97
C SER A 2 1.35 -21.90 19.94
N GLU A 3 1.13 -21.87 20.17
CA GLU A 3 0.99 -21.16 20.09
C GLU A 3 1.23 -20.46 19.51
N PHE A 4 1.39 -20.61 19.53
CA PHE A 4 1.63 -19.93 18.82
C PHE A 4 1.56 -19.71 18.09
N MET A 5 1.41 -19.63 19.09
CA MET A 5 1.13 -19.86 17.71
C MET A 5 0.88 -18.62 16.90
N PRO A 6 1.67 -18.37 15.92
CA PRO A 6 1.44 -17.21 15.09
C PRO A 6 0.06 -17.27 14.49
N SER A 7 -0.50 -16.10 14.24
CA SER A 7 -1.78 -16.03 13.59
C SER A 7 -1.72 -16.81 12.28
N PRO A 8 -2.65 -17.73 12.04
CA PRO A 8 -2.67 -18.45 10.77
C PRO A 8 -2.74 -17.49 9.57
N ASP A 9 -3.41 -16.36 9.75
CA ASP A 9 -3.53 -15.38 8.69
C ASP A 9 -2.20 -14.82 8.27
N LEU A 10 -1.33 -14.54 9.25
CA LEU A 10 0.01 -14.03 8.94
C LEU A 10 0.82 -15.07 8.18
N VAL A 11 0.76 -16.31 8.65
CA VAL A 11 1.51 -17.38 8.02
C VAL A 11 1.00 -17.61 6.60
N ASN A 12 -0.30 -17.66 6.43
CA ASN A 12 -0.90 -17.96 5.13
C ASN A 12 -0.75 -16.84 4.14
N SER A 13 -0.78 -15.61 4.61
CA SER A 13 -0.72 -14.47 3.70
C SER A 13 0.69 -14.16 3.23
N GLY A 14 1.70 -14.56 4.00
CA GLY A 14 3.06 -14.21 3.68
C GLY A 14 3.38 -12.74 3.91
N LEU A 15 2.51 -12.02 4.63
CA LEU A 15 2.69 -10.61 4.92
C LEU A 15 2.96 -10.41 6.40
N SER A 16 3.78 -9.41 6.71
CA SER A 16 4.04 -9.03 8.10
C SER A 16 2.83 -8.28 8.66
N GLY A 17 2.83 -8.10 9.98
CA GLY A 17 1.79 -7.31 10.62
C GLY A 17 1.75 -5.89 10.09
N LEU A 18 2.92 -5.29 9.92
CA LEU A 18 3.00 -3.93 9.38
C LEU A 18 2.46 -3.87 7.95
N GLU A 19 2.81 -4.84 7.13
CA GLU A 19 2.32 -4.87 5.75
C GLU A 19 0.81 -4.99 5.70
N ASN A 20 0.23 -5.82 6.56
CA ASN A 20 -1.21 -5.94 6.64
C ASN A 20 -1.85 -4.62 7.09
N GLN A 21 -1.21 -3.94 8.04
CA GLN A 21 -1.72 -2.65 8.52
C GLN A 21 -1.68 -1.59 7.43
N ILE A 22 -0.63 -1.61 6.61
CA ILE A 22 -0.52 -0.65 5.51
C ILE A 22 -1.64 -0.88 4.49
N LEU A 23 -1.90 -2.14 4.14
CA LEU A 23 -3.00 -2.43 3.22
C LEU A 23 -4.34 -2.03 3.81
N GLU A 24 -4.55 -2.31 5.08
CA GLU A 24 -5.80 -1.93 5.73
C GLU A 24 -5.96 -0.42 5.77
N PHE A 25 -4.88 0.31 6.02
CA PHE A 25 -4.92 1.76 6.00
C PHE A 25 -5.28 2.27 4.60
N GLU A 26 -4.69 1.71 3.55
CA GLU A 26 -5.02 2.12 2.19
C GLU A 26 -6.48 1.87 1.85
N ARG A 27 -7.07 0.85 2.46
CA ARG A 27 -8.47 0.52 2.21
C ARG A 27 -9.41 1.50 2.90
N THR A 28 -8.99 2.10 4.03
CA THR A 28 -9.92 2.84 4.88
C THR A 28 -9.51 4.26 5.21
N TRP A 29 -8.35 4.74 4.74
CA TRP A 29 -7.85 6.05 5.17
C TRP A 29 -8.81 7.19 4.84
N TRP A 30 -9.56 7.07 3.77
CA TRP A 30 -10.50 8.11 3.37
C TRP A 30 -11.62 8.34 4.39
N ARG A 31 -11.78 7.42 5.32
CA ARG A 31 -12.76 7.56 6.41
C ARG A 31 -12.24 8.44 7.54
N HIS A 32 -10.95 8.69 7.57
CA HIS A 32 -10.35 9.46 8.65
C HIS A 32 -10.36 10.93 8.32
N ALA A 33 -10.55 11.75 9.37
CA ALA A 33 -10.44 13.19 9.20
C ALA A 33 -8.95 13.56 9.09
N GLY A 34 -8.69 14.63 8.36
CA GLY A 34 -7.33 15.15 8.27
C GLY A 34 -6.58 14.63 7.08
N ALA A 35 -5.34 15.05 6.99
CA ALA A 35 -4.50 14.71 5.85
C ALA A 35 -3.97 13.27 5.98
N LYS A 36 -3.85 12.62 4.83
CA LYS A 36 -3.34 11.25 4.80
C LYS A 36 -1.93 11.18 5.38
N GLU A 37 -1.10 12.16 5.07
CA GLU A 37 0.28 12.18 5.54
C GLU A 37 0.38 12.26 7.06
N SER A 38 -0.51 13.03 7.68
CA SER A 38 -0.55 13.11 9.14
C SER A 38 -0.91 11.76 9.75
N SER A 39 -1.87 11.08 9.14
CA SER A 39 -2.28 9.77 9.62
C SER A 39 -1.15 8.75 9.47
N ILE A 40 -0.41 8.82 8.37
CA ILE A 40 0.74 7.94 8.16
C ILE A 40 1.76 8.12 9.26
N LYS A 41 2.08 9.37 9.58
CA LYS A 41 3.05 9.66 10.63
C LYS A 41 2.54 9.15 11.97
N GLU A 42 1.29 9.40 12.25
CA GLU A 42 0.69 9.04 13.53
C GLU A 42 0.62 7.52 13.73
N LEU A 43 0.18 6.81 12.69
CA LEU A 43 -0.06 5.38 12.79
C LEU A 43 1.19 4.55 12.62
N PHE A 44 2.09 4.97 11.75
CA PHE A 44 3.23 4.15 11.38
C PHE A 44 4.56 4.77 11.77
N ASN A 45 4.57 6.04 12.17
CA ASN A 45 5.80 6.76 12.49
C ASN A 45 6.76 6.77 11.31
N LEU A 46 6.21 6.90 10.11
CA LEU A 46 6.98 6.94 8.87
C LEU A 46 6.79 8.29 8.20
N THR A 47 7.82 8.71 7.48
CA THR A 47 7.66 9.85 6.58
C THR A 47 6.86 9.39 5.36
N PRO A 48 6.18 10.33 4.68
CA PRO A 48 5.45 9.95 3.47
C PRO A 48 6.31 9.24 2.42
N PRO A 49 7.53 9.71 2.11
CA PRO A 49 8.35 8.98 1.13
C PRO A 49 8.66 7.55 1.56
N ALA A 50 8.98 7.35 2.84
CA ALA A 50 9.27 6.01 3.34
C ALA A 50 8.03 5.13 3.25
N TYR A 51 6.88 5.67 3.63
CA TYR A 51 5.64 4.92 3.57
C TYR A 51 5.31 4.49 2.13
N TYR A 52 5.40 5.43 1.20
CA TYR A 52 5.03 5.12 -0.19
C TYR A 52 6.02 4.18 -0.84
N GLN A 53 7.27 4.22 -0.45
CA GLN A 53 8.24 3.25 -0.94
C GLN A 53 7.87 1.84 -0.47
N MET A 54 7.51 1.72 0.80
CA MET A 54 7.06 0.44 1.33
C MET A 54 5.79 -0.03 0.64
N LEU A 55 4.85 0.88 0.42
CA LEU A 55 3.60 0.53 -0.24
C LEU A 55 3.85 0.07 -1.67
N ASN A 56 4.69 0.76 -2.41
CA ASN A 56 4.99 0.37 -3.79
C ASN A 56 5.61 -1.01 -3.86
N ASN A 57 6.53 -1.31 -2.94
CA ASN A 57 7.11 -2.65 -2.89
C ASN A 57 6.08 -3.69 -2.50
N LEU A 58 5.19 -3.32 -1.60
CA LEU A 58 4.19 -4.24 -1.09
C LEU A 58 3.18 -4.65 -2.16
N ILE A 59 2.67 -3.70 -2.93
CA ILE A 59 1.63 -4.02 -3.90
C ILE A 59 2.16 -4.82 -5.09
N ASP A 60 3.47 -4.92 -5.24
CA ASP A 60 4.06 -5.78 -6.27
C ASP A 60 4.17 -7.23 -5.80
N ARG A 61 3.91 -7.51 -4.53
CA ARG A 61 4.05 -8.86 -4.01
C ARG A 61 2.78 -9.67 -4.24
N PRO A 62 2.93 -10.92 -4.71
CA PRO A 62 1.75 -11.78 -4.88
C PRO A 62 0.92 -11.96 -3.62
N ALA A 63 1.60 -11.99 -2.45
CA ALA A 63 0.90 -12.16 -1.18
C ALA A 63 -0.08 -11.01 -0.93
N ALA A 64 0.29 -9.79 -1.30
CA ALA A 64 -0.60 -8.64 -1.14
C ALA A 64 -1.81 -8.77 -2.06
N LEU A 65 -1.58 -9.17 -3.30
CA LEU A 65 -2.67 -9.36 -4.25
C LEU A 65 -3.63 -10.43 -3.76
N MET A 66 -3.10 -11.51 -3.19
CA MET A 66 -3.95 -12.56 -2.67
C MET A 66 -4.75 -12.10 -1.45
N ALA A 67 -4.13 -11.27 -0.61
CA ALA A 67 -4.78 -10.80 0.60
C ALA A 67 -5.89 -9.81 0.33
N GLN A 68 -5.66 -8.87 -0.60
CA GLN A 68 -6.63 -7.83 -0.90
C GLN A 68 -6.63 -7.54 -2.39
N PRO A 69 -7.23 -8.43 -3.18
CA PRO A 69 -7.11 -8.34 -4.64
C PRO A 69 -7.68 -7.06 -5.23
N LEU A 70 -8.86 -6.65 -4.78
CA LEU A 70 -9.47 -5.45 -5.36
C LEU A 70 -8.70 -4.20 -5.01
N LEU A 71 -8.25 -4.11 -3.77
CA LEU A 71 -7.45 -2.97 -3.32
C LEU A 71 -6.14 -2.89 -4.09
N VAL A 72 -5.42 -4.00 -4.14
CA VAL A 72 -4.10 -4.01 -4.77
C VAL A 72 -4.21 -3.71 -6.26
N LYS A 73 -5.20 -4.28 -6.94
CA LYS A 73 -5.42 -4.00 -8.36
C LYS A 73 -5.70 -2.52 -8.57
N ARG A 74 -6.48 -1.90 -7.69
CA ARG A 74 -6.75 -0.47 -7.80
C ARG A 74 -5.49 0.34 -7.59
N LEU A 75 -4.69 -0.02 -6.58
CA LEU A 75 -3.46 0.71 -6.31
C LEU A 75 -2.47 0.58 -7.46
N LEU A 76 -2.36 -0.61 -8.04
CA LEU A 76 -1.50 -0.82 -9.19
C LEU A 76 -1.96 0.03 -10.38
N ARG A 77 -3.27 0.07 -10.62
CA ARG A 77 -3.82 0.89 -11.70
C ARG A 77 -3.53 2.37 -11.47
N LEU A 78 -3.70 2.84 -10.24
CA LEU A 78 -3.42 4.24 -9.94
C LEU A 78 -1.95 4.57 -10.12
N ARG A 79 -1.06 3.64 -9.75
CA ARG A 79 0.36 3.84 -9.96
C ARG A 79 0.68 3.90 -11.45
N ASP A 80 0.08 3.01 -12.22
CA ASP A 80 0.30 3.00 -13.67
C ASP A 80 -0.22 4.28 -14.32
N GLN A 81 -1.36 4.77 -13.86
CA GLN A 81 -1.90 6.03 -14.37
C GLN A 81 -0.97 7.20 -14.05
N ARG A 82 -0.42 7.21 -12.85
CA ARG A 82 0.51 8.26 -12.46
C ARG A 82 1.77 8.21 -13.30
N THR A 83 2.27 7.01 -13.55
CA THR A 83 3.45 6.84 -14.39
C THR A 83 3.16 7.27 -15.81
N ALA A 84 2.01 6.88 -16.34
CA ALA A 84 1.62 7.30 -17.68
C ALA A 84 1.46 8.81 -17.78
N SER A 85 0.84 9.41 -16.77
CA SER A 85 0.69 10.87 -16.72
C SER A 85 2.05 11.56 -16.71
N ARG A 86 2.97 11.05 -15.92
CA ARG A 86 4.29 11.60 -15.85
C ARG A 86 5.01 11.48 -17.19
N SER A 87 4.87 10.32 -17.81
CA SER A 87 5.45 10.11 -19.12
C SER A 87 4.84 11.05 -20.16
N SER A 88 3.53 11.19 -20.11
CA SER A 88 2.82 12.08 -21.01
C SER A 88 3.27 13.53 -20.81
N THR A 89 3.37 13.93 -19.54
CA THR A 89 3.84 15.28 -19.22
C THR A 89 5.26 15.46 -19.74
N LYS A 90 6.09 14.47 -19.54
CA LYS A 90 7.47 14.52 -19.99
C LYS A 90 7.55 14.60 -21.50
N LEU A 91 6.65 13.92 -22.18
CA LEU A 91 6.60 13.91 -23.63
C LEU A 91 5.61 14.94 -24.17
N GLY A 92 4.83 15.53 -23.29
CA GLY A 92 3.79 16.45 -23.69
C GLY A 92 4.34 17.68 -24.40
N PHE A 93 5.57 18.02 -24.10
CA PHE A 93 6.19 19.13 -24.78
C PHE A 93 6.36 18.84 -26.28
N THR A 94 6.27 17.59 -26.64
CA THR A 94 6.36 17.20 -28.04
C THR A 94 5.04 17.35 -28.77
N LEU A 95 4.00 17.52 -28.00
CA LEU A 95 2.68 17.66 -28.56
C LEU A 95 2.36 19.13 -28.76
#